data_e3858c0a6282f2700425ec3e7067fb16
#
_entry.id   e3858c0a6282f2700425ec3e7067fb16
#
_cell.length_a   1.000
_cell.length_b   1.000
_cell.length_c   1.000
_cell.angle_alpha   90.00
_cell.angle_beta   90.00
_cell.angle_gamma   90.00
#
_symmetry.space_group_name_H-M   'P 1'
#
loop_
_entity.id
_entity.type
_entity.pdbx_description
1 polymer ?
#
loop_
_entity_poly.entity_id
_entity_poly.type
_entity_poly.pdbx_seq_one_letter_code
_entity_poly.pdbx_strand_id
1 'polypeptide(L)'
;MPEQFLHGVEVVEIDSGPRPIRTVRSSVIGLIGTAPDADEDLFPYHSPILIAGKRSEAAGLGRDGTLPAAIDDIFDQTGAMIVLIRVPDWFGEEEWPSFEEEFEGPWLPNVGQIIGGIDDETGQYLGIQAFLAAENEVHVTPRILIAPEFSHHPAVANELLSVAERLRAVVIAD
;
A
#
# COMPACT_ATOMS: atom_id res chain seq x y z
N MET A 1 12.06 -62.15 -16.46
CA MET A 1 12.91 -61.27 -15.62
C MET A 1 12.54 -61.60 -14.19
N PRO A 2 13.46 -61.81 -13.28
CA PRO A 2 13.11 -62.11 -11.89
C PRO A 2 12.57 -60.82 -11.22
N GLU A 3 11.40 -60.95 -10.62
CA GLU A 3 10.86 -59.91 -9.78
C GLU A 3 11.76 -59.71 -8.57
N GLN A 4 12.30 -58.47 -8.39
CA GLN A 4 13.03 -58.09 -7.22
C GLN A 4 12.04 -57.86 -6.06
N PHE A 5 12.06 -58.77 -5.10
CA PHE A 5 11.27 -58.69 -3.88
C PHE A 5 12.03 -57.69 -2.94
N LEU A 6 11.52 -56.48 -2.81
CA LEU A 6 12.08 -55.48 -1.90
C LEU A 6 11.41 -55.59 -0.55
N HIS A 7 12.18 -55.88 0.50
CA HIS A 7 11.78 -55.78 1.90
C HIS A 7 12.22 -54.44 2.44
N GLY A 8 11.25 -53.50 2.59
CA GLY A 8 11.55 -52.20 3.16
C GLY A 8 10.63 -51.10 2.63
N VAL A 9 10.91 -49.85 3.02
CA VAL A 9 10.24 -48.66 2.50
C VAL A 9 11.06 -48.14 1.32
N GLU A 10 10.48 -48.17 0.12
CA GLU A 10 11.06 -47.54 -1.06
C GLU A 10 10.61 -46.08 -1.11
N VAL A 11 11.57 -45.15 -1.05
CA VAL A 11 11.32 -43.73 -1.25
C VAL A 11 11.67 -43.40 -2.69
N VAL A 12 10.65 -43.20 -3.51
CA VAL A 12 10.82 -42.74 -4.90
C VAL A 12 10.76 -41.22 -4.91
N GLU A 13 11.87 -40.56 -5.09
CA GLU A 13 11.93 -39.12 -5.29
C GLU A 13 11.53 -38.77 -6.74
N ILE A 14 10.33 -38.22 -6.93
CA ILE A 14 9.87 -37.77 -8.24
C ILE A 14 10.37 -36.34 -8.49
N ASP A 15 11.46 -36.18 -9.17
CA ASP A 15 12.09 -34.88 -9.47
C ASP A 15 11.53 -34.22 -10.75
N SER A 16 10.49 -34.81 -11.38
CA SER A 16 9.92 -34.35 -12.64
C SER A 16 8.71 -33.45 -12.51
N GLY A 17 8.31 -33.05 -11.28
CA GLY A 17 7.23 -32.10 -11.05
C GLY A 17 7.69 -30.65 -11.24
N PRO A 18 6.85 -29.76 -11.81
CA PRO A 18 7.16 -28.34 -11.83
C PRO A 18 7.28 -27.87 -10.38
N ARG A 19 8.50 -27.55 -9.95
CA ARG A 19 8.72 -26.90 -8.65
C ARG A 19 8.10 -25.51 -8.75
N PRO A 20 7.03 -25.17 -8.01
CA PRO A 20 6.54 -23.81 -8.00
C PRO A 20 7.62 -22.92 -7.39
N ILE A 21 8.34 -22.20 -8.25
CA ILE A 21 9.23 -21.13 -7.80
C ILE A 21 8.30 -20.06 -7.21
N ARG A 22 8.15 -20.07 -5.89
CA ARG A 22 7.55 -18.95 -5.17
C ARG A 22 8.57 -17.82 -5.24
N THR A 23 8.41 -16.94 -6.21
CA THR A 23 9.10 -15.65 -6.19
C THR A 23 8.64 -14.95 -4.92
N VAL A 24 9.57 -14.73 -4.00
CA VAL A 24 9.32 -13.92 -2.82
C VAL A 24 9.00 -12.53 -3.35
N ARG A 25 7.77 -12.07 -3.20
CA ARG A 25 7.34 -10.71 -3.56
C ARG A 25 7.87 -9.73 -2.52
N SER A 26 9.19 -9.58 -2.45
CA SER A 26 9.88 -8.72 -1.48
C SER A 26 9.89 -7.25 -1.90
N SER A 27 9.45 -6.94 -3.12
CA SER A 27 9.49 -5.61 -3.73
C SER A 27 8.09 -4.99 -3.91
N VAL A 28 7.10 -5.43 -3.15
CA VAL A 28 5.76 -4.80 -3.18
C VAL A 28 5.82 -3.50 -2.40
N ILE A 29 5.49 -2.41 -3.06
CA ILE A 29 5.50 -1.06 -2.49
C ILE A 29 4.10 -0.78 -1.92
N GLY A 30 4.04 -0.35 -0.67
CA GLY A 30 2.86 0.27 -0.06
C GLY A 30 3.00 1.78 -0.19
N LEU A 31 2.13 2.39 -0.97
CA LEU A 31 2.13 3.82 -1.26
C LEU A 31 0.85 4.44 -0.69
N ILE A 32 1.01 5.46 0.16
CA ILE A 32 -0.12 6.22 0.69
C ILE A 32 0.02 7.69 0.34
N GLY A 33 -1.10 8.33 0.01
CA GLY A 33 -1.12 9.74 -0.35
C GLY A 33 -2.49 10.21 -0.82
N THR A 34 -2.51 11.37 -1.45
CA THR A 34 -3.71 12.04 -1.94
C THR A 34 -3.84 11.96 -3.44
N ALA A 35 -5.08 11.95 -3.92
CA ALA A 35 -5.43 12.06 -5.33
C ALA A 35 -6.86 12.62 -5.42
N PRO A 36 -7.06 13.96 -5.38
CA PRO A 36 -8.38 14.58 -5.34
C PRO A 36 -9.22 14.25 -6.57
N ASP A 37 -8.59 14.21 -7.75
CA ASP A 37 -9.26 13.94 -9.03
C ASP A 37 -9.50 12.45 -9.31
N ALA A 38 -9.20 11.56 -8.36
CA ALA A 38 -9.32 10.13 -8.60
C ALA A 38 -10.79 9.70 -8.68
N ASP A 39 -11.04 8.73 -9.56
CA ASP A 39 -12.32 8.04 -9.68
C ASP A 39 -12.59 7.26 -8.38
N GLU A 40 -13.65 7.63 -7.65
CA GLU A 40 -13.98 7.06 -6.34
C GLU A 40 -14.42 5.59 -6.42
N ASP A 41 -14.99 5.18 -7.53
CA ASP A 41 -15.39 3.77 -7.74
C ASP A 41 -14.15 2.86 -7.92
N LEU A 42 -13.08 3.40 -8.52
CA LEU A 42 -11.83 2.67 -8.74
C LEU A 42 -10.85 2.81 -7.58
N PHE A 43 -10.85 3.98 -6.93
CA PHE A 43 -9.91 4.36 -5.87
C PHE A 43 -10.65 4.90 -4.65
N PRO A 44 -11.41 4.05 -3.93
CA PRO A 44 -12.08 4.46 -2.70
C PRO A 44 -11.06 4.88 -1.63
N TYR A 45 -11.47 5.78 -0.73
CA TYR A 45 -10.65 6.22 0.38
C TYR A 45 -10.36 5.07 1.36
N HIS A 46 -9.16 5.08 1.94
CA HIS A 46 -8.72 4.17 3.00
C HIS A 46 -8.76 2.67 2.64
N SER A 47 -8.95 2.34 1.37
CA SER A 47 -9.01 0.94 0.92
C SER A 47 -7.74 0.56 0.16
N PRO A 48 -7.13 -0.59 0.46
CA PRO A 48 -5.98 -1.09 -0.29
C PRO A 48 -6.35 -1.44 -1.73
N ILE A 49 -5.63 -0.89 -2.69
CA ILE A 49 -5.82 -1.14 -4.13
C ILE A 49 -4.52 -1.66 -4.72
N LEU A 50 -4.59 -2.73 -5.48
CA LEU A 50 -3.43 -3.33 -6.13
C LEU A 50 -3.23 -2.78 -7.54
N ILE A 51 -2.06 -2.17 -7.79
CA ILE A 51 -1.55 -1.87 -9.12
C ILE A 51 -0.50 -2.92 -9.47
N ALA A 52 -0.82 -3.79 -10.42
CA ALA A 52 -0.03 -4.99 -10.71
C ALA A 52 1.09 -4.77 -11.73
N GLY A 53 1.74 -3.62 -11.70
CA GLY A 53 2.92 -3.32 -12.52
C GLY A 53 2.62 -2.67 -13.87
N LYS A 54 1.41 -2.17 -14.09
CA LYS A 54 1.03 -1.46 -15.31
C LYS A 54 0.57 -0.03 -14.98
N ARG A 55 1.25 0.97 -15.54
CA ARG A 55 0.87 2.38 -15.38
C ARG A 55 -0.60 2.64 -15.79
N SER A 56 -1.14 1.91 -16.76
CA SER A 56 -2.53 2.07 -17.18
C SER A 56 -3.55 1.74 -16.09
N GLU A 57 -3.19 0.96 -15.08
CA GLU A 57 -4.06 0.64 -13.95
C GLU A 57 -4.22 1.82 -12.99
N ALA A 58 -3.29 2.78 -13.04
CA ALA A 58 -3.32 4.02 -12.26
C ALA A 58 -3.97 5.21 -13.01
N ALA A 59 -4.46 5.00 -14.24
CA ALA A 59 -4.98 6.09 -15.08
C ALA A 59 -6.18 6.84 -14.47
N GLY A 60 -6.95 6.18 -13.59
CA GLY A 60 -8.08 6.79 -12.88
C GLY A 60 -7.72 7.64 -11.67
N LEU A 61 -6.42 7.79 -11.32
CA LEU A 61 -5.99 8.62 -10.18
C LEU A 61 -6.02 10.14 -10.46
N GLY A 62 -6.20 10.53 -11.73
CA GLY A 62 -6.13 11.94 -12.10
C GLY A 62 -4.69 12.44 -12.22
N ARG A 63 -4.50 13.74 -11.95
CA ARG A 63 -3.19 14.41 -12.07
C ARG A 63 -2.75 15.13 -10.82
N ASP A 64 -3.70 15.48 -9.97
CA ASP A 64 -3.46 16.26 -8.76
C ASP A 64 -3.28 15.37 -7.53
N GLY A 65 -2.54 15.86 -6.55
CA GLY A 65 -2.18 15.13 -5.35
C GLY A 65 -0.81 14.44 -5.43
N THR A 66 -0.46 13.71 -4.38
CA THR A 66 0.87 13.10 -4.26
C THR A 66 0.97 11.73 -4.92
N LEU A 67 -0.15 10.99 -5.04
CA LEU A 67 -0.16 9.64 -5.59
C LEU A 67 0.18 9.58 -7.08
N PRO A 68 -0.39 10.41 -7.97
CA PRO A 68 -0.10 10.34 -9.40
C PRO A 68 1.39 10.58 -9.70
N ALA A 69 1.98 11.60 -9.08
CA ALA A 69 3.40 11.93 -9.25
C ALA A 69 4.31 10.79 -8.75
N ALA A 70 4.04 10.26 -7.56
CA ALA A 70 4.83 9.17 -6.99
C ALA A 70 4.74 7.88 -7.82
N ILE A 71 3.57 7.58 -8.38
CA ILE A 71 3.39 6.42 -9.27
C ILE A 71 4.17 6.62 -10.56
N ASP A 72 4.13 7.79 -11.16
CA ASP A 72 4.89 8.09 -12.36
C ASP A 72 6.39 7.94 -12.12
N ASP A 73 6.90 8.46 -11.01
CA ASP A 73 8.31 8.33 -10.61
C ASP A 73 8.73 6.86 -10.43
N ILE A 74 7.88 6.04 -9.79
CA ILE A 74 8.13 4.60 -9.60
C ILE A 74 8.17 3.89 -10.95
N PHE A 75 7.17 4.11 -11.82
CA PHE A 75 7.09 3.43 -13.12
C PHE A 75 8.13 3.90 -14.12
N ASP A 76 8.68 5.10 -13.97
CA ASP A 76 9.81 5.58 -14.77
C ASP A 76 11.11 4.83 -14.42
N GLN A 77 11.22 4.29 -13.22
CA GLN A 77 12.39 3.51 -12.79
C GLN A 77 12.20 2.01 -13.02
N THR A 78 11.05 1.47 -12.68
CA THR A 78 10.80 0.03 -12.76
C THR A 78 9.31 -0.30 -12.74
N GLY A 79 8.94 -1.43 -13.33
CA GLY A 79 7.63 -2.02 -13.14
C GLY A 79 7.52 -2.67 -11.77
N ALA A 80 6.82 -2.05 -10.85
CA ALA A 80 6.61 -2.55 -9.49
C ALA A 80 5.16 -2.93 -9.23
N MET A 81 4.94 -3.84 -8.27
CA MET A 81 3.63 -4.04 -7.68
C MET A 81 3.45 -3.02 -6.57
N ILE A 82 2.35 -2.29 -6.61
CA ILE A 82 2.05 -1.22 -5.65
C ILE A 82 0.72 -1.54 -4.98
N VAL A 83 0.70 -1.57 -3.65
CA VAL A 83 -0.52 -1.50 -2.84
C VAL A 83 -0.72 -0.03 -2.50
N LEU A 84 -1.73 0.56 -3.08
CA LEU A 84 -2.02 1.98 -2.97
C LEU A 84 -3.14 2.20 -1.96
N ILE A 85 -3.00 3.25 -1.12
CA ILE A 85 -4.05 3.73 -0.24
C ILE A 85 -4.25 5.23 -0.53
N ARG A 86 -5.45 5.57 -0.95
CA ARG A 86 -5.88 6.96 -1.13
C ARG A 86 -6.47 7.48 0.16
N VAL A 87 -6.07 8.70 0.53
CA VAL A 87 -6.67 9.43 1.66
C VAL A 87 -7.25 10.75 1.19
N PRO A 88 -8.26 11.30 1.90
CA PRO A 88 -8.78 12.63 1.61
C PRO A 88 -7.69 13.70 1.74
N ASP A 89 -7.76 14.70 0.91
CA ASP A 89 -6.84 15.86 0.88
C ASP A 89 -7.39 17.08 1.64
N TRP A 90 -8.59 16.96 2.21
CA TRP A 90 -9.23 18.05 2.95
C TRP A 90 -9.59 17.66 4.38
N PHE A 91 -9.81 18.66 5.22
CA PHE A 91 -10.55 18.51 6.46
C PHE A 91 -12.03 18.32 6.10
N GLY A 92 -12.74 17.39 6.77
CA GLY A 92 -14.19 17.24 6.61
C GLY A 92 -14.92 18.60 6.82
N GLU A 93 -16.09 18.76 6.19
CA GLU A 93 -16.85 20.03 6.26
C GLU A 93 -17.18 20.49 7.69
N GLU A 94 -17.15 19.58 8.66
CA GLU A 94 -17.40 19.87 10.07
C GLU A 94 -16.18 20.41 10.85
N GLU A 95 -14.96 20.28 10.31
CA GLU A 95 -13.71 20.72 10.94
C GLU A 95 -13.05 21.91 10.22
N TRP A 96 -13.75 22.56 9.29
CA TRP A 96 -13.24 23.81 8.72
C TRP A 96 -13.18 24.86 9.83
N PRO A 97 -11.98 25.21 10.33
CA PRO A 97 -11.86 26.31 11.24
C PRO A 97 -12.33 27.56 10.48
N SER A 98 -13.29 28.27 11.05
CA SER A 98 -13.71 29.59 10.57
C SER A 98 -12.60 30.60 10.84
N PHE A 99 -11.45 30.39 10.20
CA PHE A 99 -10.35 31.34 10.24
C PHE A 99 -10.57 32.38 9.16
N GLU A 100 -10.95 33.57 9.58
CA GLU A 100 -10.81 34.81 8.79
C GLU A 100 -9.31 35.19 8.63
N GLU A 101 -8.37 34.30 8.91
CA GLU A 101 -6.95 34.53 8.70
C GLU A 101 -6.51 33.79 7.43
N GLU A 102 -6.01 34.56 6.46
CA GLU A 102 -5.40 34.08 5.21
C GLU A 102 -4.35 33.00 5.53
N PHE A 103 -4.72 31.73 5.30
CA PHE A 103 -3.77 30.64 5.35
C PHE A 103 -3.00 30.63 4.03
N GLU A 104 -1.87 31.35 3.98
CA GLU A 104 -0.91 31.35 2.88
C GLU A 104 0.00 30.09 2.90
N GLY A 105 -0.54 28.93 3.15
CA GLY A 105 0.21 27.67 3.12
C GLY A 105 -0.23 26.74 1.99
N PRO A 106 0.65 25.84 1.52
CA PRO A 106 0.20 24.78 0.62
C PRO A 106 -0.87 23.95 1.35
N TRP A 107 -1.91 23.57 0.64
CA TRP A 107 -2.98 22.70 1.13
C TRP A 107 -2.36 21.36 1.52
N LEU A 108 -1.96 21.22 2.77
CA LEU A 108 -1.46 19.95 3.29
C LEU A 108 -2.67 19.15 3.75
N PRO A 109 -2.81 17.90 3.28
CA PRO A 109 -3.81 17.01 3.82
C PRO A 109 -3.60 16.88 5.33
N ASN A 110 -4.69 16.70 6.04
CA ASN A 110 -4.62 16.50 7.48
C ASN A 110 -3.70 15.31 7.77
N VAL A 111 -2.61 15.55 8.48
CA VAL A 111 -1.68 14.50 8.91
C VAL A 111 -2.43 13.36 9.63
N GLY A 112 -3.53 13.68 10.31
CA GLY A 112 -4.43 12.71 10.92
C GLY A 112 -5.04 11.72 9.93
N GLN A 113 -5.40 12.15 8.71
CA GLN A 113 -5.94 11.26 7.67
C GLN A 113 -4.88 10.29 7.14
N ILE A 114 -3.63 10.76 7.04
CA ILE A 114 -2.50 9.90 6.65
C ILE A 114 -2.20 8.86 7.74
N ILE A 115 -2.10 9.29 9.00
CA ILE A 115 -1.87 8.40 10.14
C ILE A 115 -3.00 7.38 10.24
N GLY A 116 -4.22 7.87 10.17
CA GLY A 116 -5.43 7.04 10.23
C GLY A 116 -5.68 6.46 11.62
N GLY A 117 -6.24 5.25 11.65
CA GLY A 117 -6.63 4.57 12.87
C GLY A 117 -7.57 3.41 12.56
N ILE A 118 -8.49 3.17 13.48
CA ILE A 118 -9.58 2.23 13.30
C ILE A 118 -10.87 3.04 13.43
N ASP A 119 -11.74 2.92 12.46
CA ASP A 119 -13.07 3.49 12.50
C ASP A 119 -13.89 2.77 13.58
N ASP A 120 -14.40 3.52 14.56
CA ASP A 120 -15.11 2.95 15.71
C ASP A 120 -16.47 2.35 15.34
N GLU A 121 -17.09 2.79 14.24
CA GLU A 121 -18.39 2.32 13.79
C GLU A 121 -18.29 1.07 12.90
N THR A 122 -17.34 1.06 11.98
CA THR A 122 -17.18 0.00 10.97
C THR A 122 -16.10 -0.99 11.33
N GLY A 123 -15.14 -0.61 12.18
CA GLY A 123 -13.94 -1.39 12.48
C GLY A 123 -12.92 -1.39 11.34
N GLN A 124 -13.10 -0.55 10.32
CA GLN A 124 -12.19 -0.45 9.17
C GLN A 124 -10.88 0.23 9.57
N TYR A 125 -9.78 -0.26 9.03
CA TYR A 125 -8.49 0.43 9.13
C TYR A 125 -8.46 1.64 8.20
N LEU A 126 -8.01 2.79 8.73
CA LEU A 126 -7.89 4.05 8.02
C LEU A 126 -6.41 4.44 7.84
N GLY A 127 -6.11 5.26 6.83
CA GLY A 127 -4.78 5.79 6.60
C GLY A 127 -3.69 4.72 6.47
N ILE A 128 -2.53 4.92 7.09
CA ILE A 128 -1.41 3.97 7.08
C ILE A 128 -1.81 2.60 7.63
N GLN A 129 -2.72 2.56 8.60
CA GLN A 129 -3.15 1.29 9.17
C GLN A 129 -3.92 0.41 8.17
N ALA A 130 -4.51 0.98 7.12
CA ALA A 130 -5.17 0.21 6.07
C ALA A 130 -4.23 -0.76 5.33
N PHE A 131 -2.90 -0.56 5.37
CA PHE A 131 -1.96 -1.56 4.85
C PHE A 131 -2.05 -2.91 5.56
N LEU A 132 -2.55 -2.96 6.80
CA LEU A 132 -2.75 -4.21 7.52
C LEU A 132 -3.88 -5.06 6.95
N ALA A 133 -4.83 -4.45 6.24
CA ALA A 133 -5.92 -5.13 5.55
C ALA A 133 -5.52 -5.66 4.17
N ALA A 134 -4.39 -5.21 3.61
CA ALA A 134 -3.99 -5.49 2.23
C ALA A 134 -3.93 -6.98 1.89
N GLU A 135 -3.42 -7.83 2.81
CA GLU A 135 -3.37 -9.27 2.57
C GLU A 135 -4.77 -9.89 2.43
N ASN A 136 -5.75 -9.37 3.17
CA ASN A 136 -7.12 -9.87 3.14
C ASN A 136 -7.89 -9.36 1.92
N GLU A 137 -7.65 -8.12 1.50
CA GLU A 137 -8.42 -7.47 0.43
C GLU A 137 -7.82 -7.70 -0.97
N VAL A 138 -6.51 -7.55 -1.09
CA VAL A 138 -5.81 -7.64 -2.38
C VAL A 138 -4.84 -8.82 -2.48
N HIS A 139 -4.78 -9.67 -1.45
CA HIS A 139 -3.93 -10.88 -1.38
C HIS A 139 -2.43 -10.60 -1.58
N VAL A 140 -2.01 -9.40 -1.22
CA VAL A 140 -0.62 -8.95 -1.34
C VAL A 140 -0.24 -8.14 -0.11
N THR A 141 0.90 -8.48 0.51
CA THR A 141 1.44 -7.75 1.65
C THR A 141 2.54 -6.81 1.18
N PRO A 142 2.44 -5.49 1.40
CA PRO A 142 3.51 -4.56 1.09
C PRO A 142 4.75 -4.82 1.96
N ARG A 143 5.93 -4.64 1.38
CA ARG A 143 7.24 -4.85 2.03
C ARG A 143 8.10 -3.60 2.07
N ILE A 144 7.71 -2.58 1.34
CA ILE A 144 8.32 -1.25 1.35
C ILE A 144 7.18 -0.26 1.55
N LEU A 145 7.21 0.54 2.61
CA LEU A 145 6.19 1.55 2.89
C LEU A 145 6.75 2.94 2.64
N ILE A 146 6.00 3.74 1.89
CA ILE A 146 6.35 5.11 1.55
C ILE A 146 5.11 6.01 1.66
N ALA A 147 5.31 7.23 2.16
CA ALA A 147 4.31 8.30 2.20
C ALA A 147 4.98 9.60 1.68
N PRO A 148 5.09 9.75 0.34
CA PRO A 148 5.74 10.90 -0.25
C PRO A 148 5.14 12.21 0.23
N GLU A 149 5.98 13.21 0.51
CA GLU A 149 5.62 14.53 1.05
C GLU A 149 5.08 14.53 2.49
N PHE A 150 4.82 13.36 3.10
CA PHE A 150 4.29 13.29 4.47
C PHE A 150 5.25 12.65 5.45
N SER A 151 6.21 11.86 4.98
CA SER A 151 7.11 11.08 5.84
C SER A 151 8.09 11.96 6.65
N HIS A 152 8.28 13.23 6.27
CA HIS A 152 9.04 14.20 7.06
C HIS A 152 8.35 14.59 8.39
N HIS A 153 7.03 14.33 8.52
CA HIS A 153 6.33 14.52 9.78
C HIS A 153 6.63 13.38 10.76
N PRO A 154 7.17 13.66 11.97
CA PRO A 154 7.56 12.60 12.92
C PRO A 154 6.41 11.66 13.29
N ALA A 155 5.17 12.17 13.35
CA ALA A 155 4.00 11.35 13.66
C ALA A 155 3.71 10.34 12.55
N VAL A 156 3.79 10.75 11.29
CA VAL A 156 3.63 9.87 10.11
C VAL A 156 4.75 8.84 10.05
N ALA A 157 6.00 9.27 10.23
CA ALA A 157 7.15 8.36 10.24
C ALA A 157 7.03 7.29 11.33
N ASN A 158 6.59 7.67 12.54
CA ASN A 158 6.40 6.73 13.64
C ASN A 158 5.28 5.71 13.35
N GLU A 159 4.17 6.14 12.74
CA GLU A 159 3.09 5.22 12.38
C GLU A 159 3.51 4.29 11.23
N LEU A 160 4.22 4.81 10.21
CA LEU A 160 4.83 3.96 9.17
C LEU A 160 5.72 2.88 9.76
N LEU A 161 6.57 3.23 10.75
CA LEU A 161 7.43 2.27 11.44
C LEU A 161 6.62 1.23 12.21
N SER A 162 5.59 1.66 12.95
CA SER A 162 4.71 0.77 13.70
C SER A 162 4.04 -0.28 12.80
N VAL A 163 3.49 0.16 11.66
CA VAL A 163 2.86 -0.74 10.68
C VAL A 163 3.92 -1.60 9.98
N ALA A 164 5.09 -1.04 9.65
CA ALA A 164 6.17 -1.78 9.01
C ALA A 164 6.68 -2.94 9.88
N GLU A 165 6.81 -2.74 11.19
CA GLU A 165 7.18 -3.82 12.12
C GLU A 165 6.18 -4.99 12.06
N ARG A 166 4.89 -4.69 12.04
CA ARG A 166 3.81 -5.71 11.95
C ARG A 166 3.84 -6.45 10.61
N LEU A 167 4.10 -5.74 9.51
CA LEU A 167 4.18 -6.30 8.15
C LEU A 167 5.55 -6.89 7.81
N ARG A 168 6.56 -6.69 8.66
CA ARG A 168 7.98 -7.00 8.37
C ARG A 168 8.43 -6.28 7.07
N ALA A 169 8.06 -5.02 6.97
CA ALA A 169 8.37 -4.15 5.86
C ALA A 169 9.49 -3.17 6.21
N VAL A 170 10.02 -2.49 5.19
CA VAL A 170 10.98 -1.39 5.34
C VAL A 170 10.25 -0.08 5.06
N VAL A 171 10.57 0.97 5.82
CA VAL A 171 10.08 2.33 5.57
C VAL A 171 11.15 3.11 4.82
N ILE A 172 10.74 3.84 3.80
CA ILE A 172 11.56 4.85 3.15
C ILE A 172 10.90 6.19 3.44
N ALA A 173 11.61 7.05 4.15
CA ALA A 173 11.17 8.39 4.52
C ALA A 173 12.10 9.43 3.88
N ASP A 174 11.55 10.56 3.49
CA ASP A 174 12.20 11.75 2.94
C ASP A 174 12.51 12.79 4.03
#